data_a481d0b4c895855083b7a5ba325fb1bc
#
_entry.id   a481d0b4c895855083b7a5ba325fb1bc
#
_cell.length_a   1.000
_cell.length_b   1.000
_cell.length_c   1.000
_cell.angle_alpha   90.00
_cell.angle_beta   90.00
_cell.angle_gamma   90.00
#
_symmetry.space_group_name_H-M   'P 1'
#
loop_
_entity.id
_entity.type
_entity.pdbx_description
1 polymer ?
#
loop_
_entity_poly.entity_id
_entity_poly.type
_entity_poly.pdbx_seq_one_letter_code
_entity_poly.pdbx_strand_id
1 'polypeptide(L)'
;MKFKIQDKKKLILTIGCIKLALFMLLFISGLIAQIANNYSEWMSSDGLTGNVTMKPPNWNPFVCIGQAFTLRGFFCLLAIITIGGVIFLVYKLYDRFDGKNKDPRGFTTSDSGVYGTATFMTDKEMQKMLELTTPEKAEGVILGEYHGKTVCMPKDTKLNKHIAICGASGTMKSRAVIRNALFQALKNDESVVIADPKADLYRDTAEMFRANGYEVKVFNLVSPANSDSWNCMSDLGDDTLLAQVLTNVIIGNTSSGKGDHFWDNGEGNLLKALVLQVALDPNKTPEEKNLPAVYQLLTQNSEEQLAKIFARLPINHPAKAPYNLFCQSSDTVRSGIILGLGTRLQVMQNRAVQNITSRSDIDLTAPGRKKCAYYLILSDQDTTMAFLSSLFFSFLMIKLTRYADTCKGGRCTVPVNLILDEFNNIGKLGGAEDGSDFTRFLSVCRSRDIRVMLAVQSLGQLQNRYPNNLWAEIIGNMDIQLMLGCTDEVSAKYFSNRCGEMSIEVNTTMTMRRTIAIAQIIPQYRNVEGMGRRKLLTPDEVLRIPNEQLLCIVRGCNVLMLDKLDYTKHPYSQMIREVSIYDYKPEIPEPSPVIEEPTSEEKPKKKSRAYGSANPPPDF
;
A
#
# COMPACT_ATOMS: atom_id res chain seq x y z
N MET A 1 26.99 28.84 13.46
CA MET A 1 28.32 29.30 13.90
C MET A 1 28.99 28.44 15.01
N LYS A 2 28.26 27.61 15.75
CA LYS A 2 28.86 26.70 16.79
C LYS A 2 29.56 25.46 16.22
N PHE A 3 29.21 24.96 15.05
CA PHE A 3 29.82 23.77 14.42
C PHE A 3 31.29 23.96 14.00
N LYS A 4 31.69 25.17 13.57
CA LYS A 4 33.08 25.46 13.15
C LYS A 4 34.11 25.49 14.28
N ILE A 5 33.69 25.67 15.54
CA ILE A 5 34.62 25.81 16.69
C ILE A 5 35.01 24.43 17.24
N GLN A 6 34.08 23.46 17.17
CA GLN A 6 34.32 22.10 17.67
C GLN A 6 35.27 21.31 16.75
N ASP A 7 35.19 21.54 15.44
CA ASP A 7 36.10 20.91 14.47
C ASP A 7 37.53 21.46 14.55
N LYS A 8 37.70 22.75 14.81
CA LYS A 8 39.02 23.34 15.01
C LYS A 8 39.73 22.81 16.29
N LYS A 9 38.98 22.62 17.38
CA LYS A 9 39.55 22.03 18.61
C LYS A 9 39.97 20.58 18.43
N LYS A 10 39.14 19.77 17.73
CA LYS A 10 39.50 18.40 17.37
C LYS A 10 40.72 18.34 16.47
N LEU A 11 40.82 19.21 15.46
CA LEU A 11 41.95 19.26 14.53
C LEU A 11 43.25 19.63 15.28
N ILE A 12 43.23 20.63 16.18
CA ILE A 12 44.39 21.03 16.99
C ILE A 12 44.83 19.89 17.91
N LEU A 13 43.86 19.21 18.57
CA LEU A 13 44.16 18.06 19.43
C LEU A 13 44.79 16.90 18.61
N THR A 14 44.26 16.61 17.45
CA THR A 14 44.79 15.55 16.55
C THR A 14 46.20 15.85 16.07
N ILE A 15 46.49 17.11 15.68
CA ILE A 15 47.83 17.53 15.27
C ILE A 15 48.79 17.46 16.48
N GLY A 16 48.34 17.83 17.68
CA GLY A 16 49.11 17.70 18.91
C GLY A 16 49.47 16.25 19.24
N CYS A 17 48.52 15.34 19.15
CA CYS A 17 48.74 13.91 19.35
C CYS A 17 49.72 13.31 18.31
N ILE A 18 49.60 13.71 17.02
CA ILE A 18 50.54 13.25 15.98
C ILE A 18 51.96 13.72 16.26
N LYS A 19 52.15 14.99 16.63
CA LYS A 19 53.47 15.53 16.98
C LYS A 19 54.09 14.82 18.21
N LEU A 20 53.27 14.56 19.22
CA LEU A 20 53.72 13.83 20.42
C LEU A 20 54.09 12.39 20.07
N ALA A 21 53.29 11.70 19.25
CA ALA A 21 53.59 10.35 18.82
C ALA A 21 54.91 10.28 18.02
N LEU A 22 55.12 11.23 17.09
CA LEU A 22 56.37 11.33 16.31
C LEU A 22 57.59 11.58 17.21
N PHE A 23 57.48 12.50 18.19
CA PHE A 23 58.51 12.77 19.18
C PHE A 23 58.85 11.52 19.98
N MET A 24 57.87 10.81 20.53
CA MET A 24 58.07 9.57 21.30
C MET A 24 58.71 8.46 20.44
N LEU A 25 58.33 8.35 19.20
CA LEU A 25 58.83 7.35 18.25
C LEU A 25 60.33 7.60 17.93
N LEU A 26 60.72 8.85 17.71
CA LEU A 26 62.11 9.24 17.52
C LEU A 26 62.94 9.06 18.80
N PHE A 27 62.37 9.43 19.96
CA PHE A 27 63.03 9.25 21.27
C PHE A 27 63.30 7.77 21.56
N ILE A 28 62.31 6.89 21.40
CA ILE A 28 62.44 5.45 21.68
C ILE A 28 63.45 4.81 20.72
N SER A 29 63.38 5.13 19.41
CA SER A 29 64.32 4.59 18.44
C SER A 29 65.77 4.97 18.72
N GLY A 30 66.02 6.23 19.12
CA GLY A 30 67.35 6.70 19.48
C GLY A 30 67.85 6.11 20.81
N LEU A 31 66.97 5.90 21.78
CA LEU A 31 67.33 5.21 23.02
C LEU A 31 67.74 3.76 22.76
N ILE A 32 66.98 3.02 21.93
CA ILE A 32 67.30 1.65 21.55
C ILE A 32 68.62 1.61 20.78
N ALA A 33 68.85 2.57 19.88
CA ALA A 33 70.12 2.69 19.16
C ALA A 33 71.33 2.93 20.06
N GLN A 34 71.18 3.79 21.12
CA GLN A 34 72.23 3.98 22.14
C GLN A 34 72.53 2.69 22.91
N ILE A 35 71.48 1.99 23.35
CA ILE A 35 71.66 0.71 24.05
C ILE A 35 72.39 -0.28 23.18
N ALA A 36 72.00 -0.39 21.85
CA ALA A 36 72.65 -1.27 20.91
C ALA A 36 74.10 -0.87 20.63
N ASN A 37 74.41 0.43 20.60
CA ASN A 37 75.78 0.92 20.45
C ASN A 37 76.62 0.61 21.74
N ASN A 38 76.11 0.92 22.89
CA ASN A 38 76.78 0.65 24.16
C ASN A 38 77.00 -0.86 24.38
N TYR A 39 76.06 -1.69 23.98
CA TYR A 39 76.21 -3.14 24.01
C TYR A 39 77.27 -3.63 23.03
N SER A 40 77.31 -3.08 21.81
CA SER A 40 78.36 -3.42 20.82
C SER A 40 79.75 -3.00 21.26
N GLU A 41 79.88 -1.83 21.84
CA GLU A 41 81.17 -1.36 22.45
C GLU A 41 81.59 -2.24 23.60
N TRP A 42 80.67 -2.57 24.50
CA TRP A 42 80.91 -3.46 25.64
C TRP A 42 81.37 -4.85 25.19
N MET A 43 80.74 -5.39 24.20
CA MET A 43 81.03 -6.73 23.63
C MET A 43 82.41 -6.74 22.93
N SER A 44 82.79 -5.65 22.29
CA SER A 44 84.10 -5.52 21.61
C SER A 44 85.24 -5.20 22.56
N SER A 45 84.95 -4.75 23.79
CA SER A 45 85.90 -4.38 24.81
C SER A 45 86.13 -5.42 25.92
N ASP A 46 86.05 -6.73 25.59
CA ASP A 46 86.18 -7.84 26.54
C ASP A 46 85.18 -7.80 27.75
N GLY A 47 84.01 -7.23 27.53
CA GLY A 47 82.93 -7.16 28.54
C GLY A 47 82.48 -8.51 29.06
N LEU A 48 82.65 -9.60 28.28
CA LEU A 48 82.40 -10.98 28.71
C LEU A 48 83.37 -11.54 29.71
N THR A 49 84.53 -10.93 29.88
CA THR A 49 85.56 -11.34 30.88
C THR A 49 85.39 -10.68 32.29
N GLY A 50 84.30 -9.82 32.41
CA GLY A 50 83.92 -9.20 33.68
C GLY A 50 84.71 -7.91 34.09
N ASN A 51 85.65 -7.43 33.29
CA ASN A 51 86.49 -6.27 33.58
C ASN A 51 85.90 -4.91 33.13
N VAL A 52 84.82 -4.88 32.38
CA VAL A 52 84.21 -3.62 31.89
C VAL A 52 82.71 -3.66 32.11
N THR A 53 82.15 -2.63 32.74
CA THR A 53 80.74 -2.46 32.93
C THR A 53 80.14 -1.74 31.73
N MET A 54 78.97 -2.17 31.26
CA MET A 54 78.24 -1.52 30.18
C MET A 54 77.81 -0.09 30.52
N LYS A 55 78.09 0.88 29.65
CA LYS A 55 77.72 2.29 29.85
C LYS A 55 76.21 2.40 29.88
N PRO A 56 75.61 3.09 30.89
CA PRO A 56 74.16 3.33 30.91
C PRO A 56 73.74 4.24 29.75
N PRO A 57 72.51 4.09 29.18
CA PRO A 57 72.00 4.98 28.12
C PRO A 57 71.76 6.40 28.69
N ASN A 58 72.01 7.40 27.85
CA ASN A 58 71.71 8.79 28.16
C ASN A 58 70.21 9.09 27.87
N TRP A 59 69.44 9.43 28.88
CA TRP A 59 68.00 9.72 28.79
C TRP A 59 67.69 11.14 28.33
N ASN A 60 68.70 11.96 27.97
CA ASN A 60 68.41 13.29 27.44
C ASN A 60 67.73 13.20 26.11
N PRO A 61 66.47 13.78 25.95
CA PRO A 61 65.68 13.64 24.73
C PRO A 61 66.39 14.12 23.46
N PHE A 62 67.20 15.19 23.55
CA PHE A 62 67.93 15.73 22.42
C PHE A 62 69.05 14.78 21.96
N VAL A 63 69.70 14.10 22.85
CA VAL A 63 70.73 13.11 22.54
C VAL A 63 70.09 11.87 21.92
N CYS A 64 68.97 11.39 22.45
CA CYS A 64 68.23 10.27 21.93
C CYS A 64 67.72 10.58 20.51
N ILE A 65 67.11 11.74 20.29
CA ILE A 65 66.64 12.13 18.93
C ILE A 65 67.82 12.24 17.95
N GLY A 66 68.96 12.82 18.41
CA GLY A 66 70.18 12.84 17.53
C GLY A 66 70.66 11.45 17.15
N GLN A 67 70.61 10.49 18.06
CA GLN A 67 70.97 9.09 17.79
C GLN A 67 69.95 8.37 16.89
N ALA A 68 68.68 8.79 16.83
CA ALA A 68 67.68 8.24 15.90
C ALA A 68 68.05 8.50 14.45
N PHE A 69 68.82 9.54 14.15
CA PHE A 69 69.31 9.87 12.78
C PHE A 69 70.62 9.18 12.40
N THR A 70 71.21 8.37 13.31
CA THR A 70 72.34 7.49 12.94
C THR A 70 71.87 6.28 12.10
N LEU A 71 72.77 5.60 11.38
CA LEU A 71 72.41 4.43 10.57
C LEU A 71 71.70 3.34 11.41
N ARG A 72 72.20 3.07 12.62
CA ARG A 72 71.57 2.12 13.57
C ARG A 72 70.23 2.64 14.10
N GLY A 73 70.12 3.95 14.40
CA GLY A 73 68.88 4.58 14.79
C GLY A 73 67.79 4.48 13.70
N PHE A 74 68.18 4.65 12.45
CA PHE A 74 67.27 4.50 11.35
C PHE A 74 66.72 3.05 11.21
N PHE A 75 67.59 2.01 11.36
CA PHE A 75 67.11 0.63 11.40
C PHE A 75 66.19 0.32 12.60
N CYS A 76 66.49 0.87 13.77
CA CYS A 76 65.63 0.75 14.93
C CYS A 76 64.25 1.43 14.69
N LEU A 77 64.25 2.60 14.07
CA LEU A 77 63.02 3.33 13.72
C LEU A 77 62.20 2.50 12.71
N LEU A 78 62.83 1.95 11.67
CA LEU A 78 62.15 1.12 10.71
C LEU A 78 61.54 -0.15 11.35
N ALA A 79 62.29 -0.79 12.26
CA ALA A 79 61.77 -1.95 13.00
C ALA A 79 60.56 -1.61 13.89
N ILE A 80 60.58 -0.47 14.58
CA ILE A 80 59.44 -0.04 15.39
C ILE A 80 58.20 0.24 14.52
N ILE A 81 58.40 0.91 13.36
CA ILE A 81 57.30 1.21 12.45
C ILE A 81 56.71 -0.08 11.84
N THR A 82 57.57 -1.05 11.48
CA THR A 82 57.11 -2.33 10.92
C THR A 82 56.35 -3.15 11.95
N ILE A 83 56.87 -3.26 13.18
CA ILE A 83 56.19 -3.95 14.31
C ILE A 83 54.86 -3.28 14.62
N GLY A 84 54.84 -1.94 14.73
CA GLY A 84 53.62 -1.17 14.96
C GLY A 84 52.60 -1.32 13.85
N GLY A 85 53.07 -1.36 12.60
CA GLY A 85 52.23 -1.63 11.42
C GLY A 85 51.62 -3.02 11.44
N VAL A 86 52.39 -4.03 11.82
CA VAL A 86 51.88 -5.41 11.97
C VAL A 86 50.85 -5.50 13.11
N ILE A 87 51.14 -4.90 14.27
CA ILE A 87 50.19 -4.87 15.40
C ILE A 87 48.89 -4.14 14.98
N PHE A 88 48.98 -3.02 14.29
CA PHE A 88 47.84 -2.29 13.77
C PHE A 88 47.03 -3.11 12.75
N LEU A 89 47.73 -3.82 11.87
CA LEU A 89 47.09 -4.69 10.88
C LEU A 89 46.35 -5.85 11.57
N VAL A 90 46.98 -6.50 12.56
CA VAL A 90 46.36 -7.57 13.35
C VAL A 90 45.16 -7.04 14.13
N TYR A 91 45.28 -5.87 14.76
CA TYR A 91 44.19 -5.22 15.46
C TYR A 91 43.02 -4.89 14.53
N LYS A 92 43.31 -4.34 13.36
CA LYS A 92 42.28 -4.03 12.35
C LYS A 92 41.63 -5.28 11.73
N LEU A 93 42.38 -6.35 11.59
CA LEU A 93 41.84 -7.65 11.18
C LEU A 93 40.97 -8.23 12.29
N TYR A 94 41.41 -8.18 13.54
CA TYR A 94 40.64 -8.65 14.70
C TYR A 94 39.33 -7.85 14.87
N ASP A 95 39.40 -6.52 14.82
CA ASP A 95 38.21 -5.64 14.85
C ASP A 95 37.24 -5.89 13.69
N ARG A 96 37.78 -6.26 12.51
CA ARG A 96 36.99 -6.62 11.35
C ARG A 96 36.31 -7.99 11.49
N PHE A 97 36.90 -8.91 12.28
CA PHE A 97 36.28 -10.21 12.58
C PHE A 97 35.31 -10.12 13.76
N ASP A 98 35.62 -9.36 14.80
CA ASP A 98 34.80 -9.20 16.00
C ASP A 98 33.63 -8.22 15.78
N GLY A 99 33.82 -7.20 14.94
CA GLY A 99 32.79 -6.19 14.64
C GLY A 99 31.68 -6.66 13.69
N LYS A 100 31.85 -7.77 12.95
CA LYS A 100 30.86 -8.25 11.95
C LYS A 100 29.54 -8.70 12.56
N ASN A 101 29.52 -9.07 13.82
CA ASN A 101 28.35 -9.64 14.49
C ASN A 101 27.68 -8.66 15.47
N LYS A 102 28.19 -7.42 15.62
CA LYS A 102 27.57 -6.40 16.47
C LYS A 102 26.55 -5.59 15.69
N ASP A 103 25.30 -5.70 16.12
CA ASP A 103 24.20 -4.88 15.60
C ASP A 103 24.29 -3.46 16.19
N PRO A 104 24.04 -2.38 15.40
CA PRO A 104 24.00 -0.99 15.89
C PRO A 104 23.06 -0.77 17.09
N ARG A 105 22.08 -1.65 17.28
CA ARG A 105 21.12 -1.64 18.41
C ARG A 105 21.70 -2.21 19.72
N GLY A 106 22.98 -2.65 19.73
CA GLY A 106 23.71 -3.00 20.94
C GLY A 106 23.71 -4.48 21.34
N PHE A 107 23.33 -5.40 20.45
CA PHE A 107 23.43 -6.84 20.68
C PHE A 107 24.33 -7.52 19.64
N THR A 108 24.82 -8.73 19.95
CA THR A 108 25.64 -9.53 19.04
C THR A 108 24.77 -10.58 18.36
N THR A 109 24.79 -10.63 17.03
CA THR A 109 24.09 -11.66 16.23
C THR A 109 24.92 -12.93 16.18
N SER A 110 24.23 -14.09 16.10
CA SER A 110 24.89 -15.37 15.94
C SER A 110 24.48 -16.04 14.62
N ASP A 111 25.45 -16.47 13.85
CA ASP A 111 25.25 -17.19 12.59
C ASP A 111 24.79 -18.65 12.78
N SER A 112 24.64 -19.10 14.04
CA SER A 112 24.26 -20.50 14.36
C SER A 112 22.88 -20.89 13.86
N GLY A 113 21.97 -19.93 13.67
CA GLY A 113 20.62 -20.16 13.19
C GLY A 113 19.70 -21.00 14.10
N VAL A 114 20.14 -21.31 15.34
CA VAL A 114 19.41 -22.22 16.27
C VAL A 114 17.98 -21.74 16.56
N TYR A 115 17.80 -20.41 16.70
CA TYR A 115 16.51 -19.80 17.00
C TYR A 115 15.88 -19.08 15.81
N GLY A 116 16.60 -18.93 14.69
CA GLY A 116 16.14 -18.29 13.49
C GLY A 116 17.28 -17.65 12.71
N THR A 117 17.04 -17.40 11.43
CA THR A 117 18.02 -16.87 10.46
C THR A 117 17.58 -15.55 9.84
N ALA A 118 16.60 -14.86 10.45
CA ALA A 118 16.08 -13.60 9.90
C ALA A 118 17.17 -12.52 9.89
N THR A 119 17.32 -11.88 8.74
CA THR A 119 18.25 -10.77 8.50
C THR A 119 17.60 -9.73 7.61
N PHE A 120 18.19 -8.54 7.54
CA PHE A 120 17.81 -7.62 6.46
C PHE A 120 18.34 -8.14 5.13
N MET A 121 17.61 -7.81 4.06
CA MET A 121 17.96 -8.20 2.69
C MET A 121 19.37 -7.70 2.33
N THR A 122 20.19 -8.58 1.79
CA THR A 122 21.53 -8.21 1.31
C THR A 122 21.46 -7.60 -0.09
N ASP A 123 22.47 -6.80 -0.47
CA ASP A 123 22.54 -6.20 -1.82
C ASP A 123 22.46 -7.25 -2.94
N LYS A 124 23.06 -8.44 -2.73
CA LYS A 124 23.01 -9.53 -3.69
C LYS A 124 21.62 -10.16 -3.84
N GLU A 125 20.89 -10.26 -2.74
CA GLU A 125 19.50 -10.75 -2.73
C GLU A 125 18.58 -9.73 -3.39
N MET A 126 18.74 -8.45 -3.05
CA MET A 126 17.96 -7.36 -3.63
C MET A 126 18.11 -7.29 -5.15
N GLN A 127 19.33 -7.36 -5.69
CA GLN A 127 19.60 -7.32 -7.13
C GLN A 127 19.03 -8.50 -7.92
N LYS A 128 18.67 -9.63 -7.25
CA LYS A 128 18.01 -10.76 -7.91
C LYS A 128 16.51 -10.56 -8.09
N MET A 129 15.88 -9.78 -7.23
CA MET A 129 14.42 -9.66 -7.15
C MET A 129 13.90 -8.27 -7.50
N LEU A 130 14.73 -7.25 -7.30
CA LEU A 130 14.40 -5.83 -7.47
C LEU A 130 15.46 -5.15 -8.34
N GLU A 131 15.10 -4.03 -8.95
CA GLU A 131 16.00 -3.19 -9.72
C GLU A 131 16.44 -1.99 -8.91
N LEU A 132 17.76 -1.69 -8.98
CA LEU A 132 18.35 -0.47 -8.43
C LEU A 132 18.68 0.47 -9.61
N THR A 133 17.96 1.58 -9.68
CA THR A 133 18.03 2.49 -10.84
C THR A 133 17.85 3.95 -10.41
N THR A 134 17.50 4.84 -11.32
CA THR A 134 17.07 6.21 -11.06
C THR A 134 15.56 6.33 -11.35
N PRO A 135 14.85 7.35 -10.80
CA PRO A 135 13.42 7.51 -11.04
C PRO A 135 13.05 7.58 -12.53
N GLU A 136 13.91 8.20 -13.35
CA GLU A 136 13.70 8.32 -14.80
C GLU A 136 13.74 6.97 -15.52
N LYS A 137 14.61 6.06 -15.08
CA LYS A 137 14.83 4.76 -15.71
C LYS A 137 13.95 3.65 -15.16
N ALA A 138 13.35 3.86 -13.98
CA ALA A 138 12.46 2.87 -13.37
C ALA A 138 11.30 2.53 -14.31
N GLU A 139 11.09 1.27 -14.63
CA GLU A 139 9.99 0.80 -15.48
C GLU A 139 8.83 0.21 -14.66
N GLY A 140 9.13 -0.43 -13.55
CA GLY A 140 8.12 -1.00 -12.67
C GLY A 140 7.71 -0.09 -11.53
N VAL A 141 6.93 -0.60 -10.59
CA VAL A 141 6.46 0.17 -9.43
C VAL A 141 7.63 0.51 -8.51
N ILE A 142 7.76 1.79 -8.17
CA ILE A 142 8.78 2.29 -7.25
C ILE A 142 8.37 1.96 -5.82
N LEU A 143 9.29 1.35 -5.07
CA LEU A 143 9.08 0.93 -3.68
C LEU A 143 9.72 1.90 -2.67
N GLY A 144 10.78 2.60 -3.06
CA GLY A 144 11.52 3.53 -2.23
C GLY A 144 12.92 3.82 -2.75
N GLU A 145 13.80 4.31 -1.87
CA GLU A 145 15.22 4.56 -2.13
C GLU A 145 16.10 3.67 -1.23
N TYR A 146 17.22 3.21 -1.76
CA TYR A 146 18.26 2.51 -1.04
C TYR A 146 19.63 3.09 -1.39
N HIS A 147 20.31 3.69 -0.42
CA HIS A 147 21.60 4.37 -0.64
C HIS A 147 21.59 5.37 -1.81
N GLY A 148 20.51 6.15 -1.92
CA GLY A 148 20.35 7.18 -2.96
C GLY A 148 19.99 6.65 -4.34
N LYS A 149 19.69 5.35 -4.48
CA LYS A 149 19.17 4.74 -5.71
C LYS A 149 17.72 4.35 -5.53
N THR A 150 16.93 4.54 -6.55
CA THR A 150 15.52 4.11 -6.58
C THR A 150 15.45 2.59 -6.65
N VAL A 151 14.67 2.01 -5.76
CA VAL A 151 14.32 0.59 -5.76
C VAL A 151 12.97 0.42 -6.41
N CYS A 152 12.90 -0.36 -7.46
CA CYS A 152 11.65 -0.68 -8.14
C CYS A 152 11.48 -2.17 -8.38
N MET A 153 10.23 -2.58 -8.51
CA MET A 153 9.89 -3.94 -8.93
C MET A 153 10.12 -4.06 -10.44
N PRO A 154 10.82 -5.10 -10.93
CA PRO A 154 11.01 -5.30 -12.37
C PRO A 154 9.67 -5.42 -13.10
N LYS A 155 9.59 -4.92 -14.33
CA LYS A 155 8.39 -5.05 -15.18
C LYS A 155 8.03 -6.51 -15.41
N ASP A 156 9.03 -7.36 -15.69
CA ASP A 156 8.89 -8.79 -15.95
C ASP A 156 9.07 -9.65 -14.70
N THR A 157 8.53 -9.22 -13.57
CA THR A 157 8.60 -9.97 -12.32
C THR A 157 7.67 -11.18 -12.31
N LYS A 158 8.08 -12.23 -11.56
CA LYS A 158 7.23 -13.39 -11.24
C LYS A 158 6.25 -13.11 -10.09
N LEU A 159 6.39 -11.98 -9.41
CA LEU A 159 5.47 -11.54 -8.35
C LEU A 159 4.12 -11.13 -8.94
N ASN A 160 3.08 -11.13 -8.12
CA ASN A 160 1.72 -10.81 -8.58
C ASN A 160 1.45 -9.31 -8.78
N LYS A 161 2.41 -8.45 -8.47
CA LYS A 161 2.31 -6.98 -8.57
C LYS A 161 1.21 -6.35 -7.70
N HIS A 162 0.62 -7.12 -6.77
CA HIS A 162 -0.29 -6.56 -5.76
C HIS A 162 0.52 -6.00 -4.60
N ILE A 163 0.12 -4.83 -4.12
CA ILE A 163 0.85 -4.09 -3.09
C ILE A 163 -0.10 -3.70 -1.97
N ALA A 164 0.22 -4.11 -0.76
CA ALA A 164 -0.41 -3.61 0.45
C ALA A 164 0.43 -2.48 1.06
N ILE A 165 -0.21 -1.36 1.36
CA ILE A 165 0.40 -0.20 2.00
C ILE A 165 -0.25 -0.01 3.35
N CYS A 166 0.51 -0.17 4.43
CA CYS A 166 0.06 0.13 5.79
C CYS A 166 0.77 1.37 6.30
N GLY A 167 0.00 2.38 6.67
CA GLY A 167 0.59 3.61 7.22
C GLY A 167 -0.45 4.52 7.85
N ALA A 168 -0.18 4.99 9.06
CA ALA A 168 -1.01 5.95 9.77
C ALA A 168 -1.15 7.28 8.98
N SER A 169 -2.04 8.16 9.41
CA SER A 169 -2.15 9.49 8.81
C SER A 169 -0.81 10.25 8.94
N GLY A 170 -0.42 10.96 7.90
CA GLY A 170 0.85 11.70 7.86
C GLY A 170 2.11 10.89 7.54
N THR A 171 2.00 9.56 7.31
CA THR A 171 3.14 8.71 6.97
C THR A 171 3.56 8.75 5.50
N MET A 172 3.08 9.72 4.73
CA MET A 172 3.45 9.96 3.32
C MET A 172 2.98 8.87 2.33
N LYS A 173 1.91 8.09 2.62
CA LYS A 173 1.39 7.05 1.71
C LYS A 173 1.22 7.55 0.27
N SER A 174 0.41 8.60 0.12
CA SER A 174 0.10 9.17 -1.20
C SER A 174 1.31 9.86 -1.83
N ARG A 175 2.24 10.44 -1.02
CA ARG A 175 3.44 11.12 -1.52
C ARG A 175 4.55 10.15 -1.94
N ALA A 176 4.80 9.12 -1.13
CA ALA A 176 5.95 8.24 -1.35
C ALA A 176 5.64 7.05 -2.28
N VAL A 177 4.37 6.59 -2.33
CA VAL A 177 4.03 5.36 -3.06
C VAL A 177 2.98 5.62 -4.13
N ILE A 178 1.80 6.15 -3.78
CA ILE A 178 0.66 6.17 -4.71
C ILE A 178 0.93 7.10 -5.90
N ARG A 179 1.41 8.34 -5.69
CA ARG A 179 1.73 9.26 -6.81
C ARG A 179 2.83 8.71 -7.71
N ASN A 180 3.86 8.10 -7.13
CA ASN A 180 4.90 7.44 -7.91
C ASN A 180 4.33 6.27 -8.74
N ALA A 181 3.38 5.50 -8.20
CA ALA A 181 2.71 4.43 -8.95
C ALA A 181 1.85 4.98 -10.11
N LEU A 182 1.17 6.12 -9.92
CA LEU A 182 0.42 6.79 -10.98
C LEU A 182 1.34 7.29 -12.11
N PHE A 183 2.51 7.83 -11.78
CA PHE A 183 3.51 8.23 -12.77
C PHE A 183 4.05 7.02 -13.55
N GLN A 184 4.26 5.88 -12.88
CA GLN A 184 4.68 4.66 -13.55
C GLN A 184 3.57 4.08 -14.44
N ALA A 185 2.31 4.15 -14.02
CA ALA A 185 1.18 3.74 -14.85
C ALA A 185 1.07 4.60 -16.13
N LEU A 186 1.23 5.93 -16.00
CA LEU A 186 1.27 6.83 -17.15
C LEU A 186 2.43 6.50 -18.08
N LYS A 187 3.64 6.29 -17.53
CA LYS A 187 4.85 5.94 -18.30
C LYS A 187 4.69 4.66 -19.09
N ASN A 188 3.93 3.70 -18.56
CA ASN A 188 3.75 2.38 -19.16
C ASN A 188 2.47 2.26 -20.01
N ASP A 189 1.73 3.35 -20.24
CA ASP A 189 0.43 3.36 -20.94
C ASP A 189 -0.62 2.41 -20.30
N GLU A 190 -0.62 2.32 -18.96
CA GLU A 190 -1.51 1.46 -18.19
C GLU A 190 -2.72 2.26 -17.68
N SER A 191 -3.89 1.65 -17.65
CA SER A 191 -5.09 2.26 -17.08
C SER A 191 -5.04 2.29 -15.55
N VAL A 192 -5.71 3.30 -14.97
CA VAL A 192 -5.84 3.44 -13.52
C VAL A 192 -7.31 3.65 -13.13
N VAL A 193 -7.74 2.99 -12.07
CA VAL A 193 -9.03 3.24 -11.39
C VAL A 193 -8.74 3.50 -9.93
N ILE A 194 -9.08 4.68 -9.46
CA ILE A 194 -8.58 5.24 -8.22
C ILE A 194 -9.75 5.52 -7.27
N ALA A 195 -9.69 4.98 -6.06
CA ALA A 195 -10.51 5.46 -4.95
C ALA A 195 -9.77 6.61 -4.26
N ASP A 196 -10.31 7.83 -4.33
CA ASP A 196 -9.67 9.06 -3.85
C ASP A 196 -10.57 9.77 -2.83
N PRO A 197 -10.38 9.54 -1.51
CA PRO A 197 -11.25 10.10 -0.48
C PRO A 197 -11.19 11.62 -0.34
N LYS A 198 -10.13 12.26 -0.84
CA LYS A 198 -9.89 13.71 -0.67
C LYS A 198 -9.88 14.49 -1.98
N ALA A 199 -10.06 13.81 -3.10
CA ALA A 199 -9.82 14.35 -4.44
C ALA A 199 -8.39 14.91 -4.66
N ASP A 200 -7.44 14.55 -3.79
CA ASP A 200 -6.05 15.01 -3.90
C ASP A 200 -5.31 14.37 -5.08
N LEU A 201 -5.60 13.10 -5.35
CA LEU A 201 -5.02 12.39 -6.49
C LEU A 201 -5.62 12.89 -7.80
N TYR A 202 -6.94 13.14 -7.83
CA TYR A 202 -7.60 13.78 -8.97
C TYR A 202 -6.99 15.16 -9.24
N ARG A 203 -6.91 16.01 -8.22
CA ARG A 203 -6.37 17.37 -8.34
C ARG A 203 -5.00 17.38 -9.00
N ASP A 204 -4.12 16.48 -8.57
CA ASP A 204 -2.72 16.48 -8.99
C ASP A 204 -2.50 15.75 -10.33
N THR A 205 -3.34 14.79 -10.71
CA THR A 205 -3.00 13.87 -11.81
C THR A 205 -4.03 13.82 -12.95
N ALA A 206 -5.25 14.32 -12.77
CA ALA A 206 -6.29 14.20 -13.79
C ALA A 206 -5.91 14.89 -15.11
N GLU A 207 -5.39 16.12 -15.04
CA GLU A 207 -4.98 16.87 -16.24
C GLU A 207 -3.75 16.23 -16.91
N MET A 208 -2.84 15.68 -16.11
CA MET A 208 -1.69 14.95 -16.61
C MET A 208 -2.13 13.73 -17.45
N PHE A 209 -3.08 12.93 -16.97
CA PHE A 209 -3.63 11.81 -17.73
C PHE A 209 -4.37 12.27 -18.99
N ARG A 210 -5.21 13.31 -18.87
CA ARG A 210 -5.96 13.87 -20.02
C ARG A 210 -5.03 14.37 -21.13
N ALA A 211 -3.97 15.10 -20.76
CA ALA A 211 -2.97 15.61 -21.70
C ALA A 211 -2.20 14.49 -22.43
N ASN A 212 -2.17 13.26 -21.88
CA ASN A 212 -1.52 12.10 -22.48
C ASN A 212 -2.52 11.14 -23.17
N GLY A 213 -3.72 11.61 -23.46
CA GLY A 213 -4.72 10.89 -24.27
C GLY A 213 -5.48 9.80 -23.52
N TYR A 214 -5.55 9.89 -22.20
CA TYR A 214 -6.41 9.01 -21.40
C TYR A 214 -7.85 9.53 -21.39
N GLU A 215 -8.80 8.61 -21.41
CA GLU A 215 -10.18 8.92 -21.05
C GLU A 215 -10.26 9.12 -19.53
N VAL A 216 -10.53 10.37 -19.12
CA VAL A 216 -10.67 10.70 -17.70
C VAL A 216 -12.14 10.77 -17.34
N LYS A 217 -12.58 9.91 -16.41
CA LYS A 217 -13.95 9.88 -15.88
C LYS A 217 -13.93 10.04 -14.36
N VAL A 218 -14.96 10.68 -13.84
CA VAL A 218 -15.07 11.00 -12.41
C VAL A 218 -16.43 10.57 -11.89
N PHE A 219 -16.45 9.63 -10.94
CA PHE A 219 -17.65 9.31 -10.19
C PHE A 219 -17.54 9.94 -8.80
N ASN A 220 -18.21 11.10 -8.63
CA ASN A 220 -18.04 11.96 -7.45
C ASN A 220 -19.23 11.83 -6.49
N LEU A 221 -19.02 11.09 -5.39
CA LEU A 221 -20.02 10.90 -4.36
C LEU A 221 -20.05 12.03 -3.32
N VAL A 222 -19.08 12.96 -3.34
CA VAL A 222 -19.04 14.14 -2.46
C VAL A 222 -19.79 15.31 -3.07
N SER A 223 -19.58 15.55 -4.37
CA SER A 223 -20.27 16.60 -5.11
C SER A 223 -20.88 16.03 -6.39
N PRO A 224 -22.08 15.43 -6.31
CA PRO A 224 -22.72 14.79 -7.47
C PRO A 224 -22.97 15.71 -8.67
N ALA A 225 -22.98 17.03 -8.46
CA ALA A 225 -23.08 18.00 -9.55
C ALA A 225 -21.83 18.02 -10.47
N ASN A 226 -20.70 17.56 -9.94
CA ASN A 226 -19.42 17.49 -10.63
C ASN A 226 -19.04 16.01 -10.84
N SER A 227 -19.94 15.20 -11.39
CA SER A 227 -19.82 13.76 -11.54
C SER A 227 -20.30 13.29 -12.89
N ASP A 228 -19.55 12.39 -13.52
CA ASP A 228 -20.14 11.50 -14.53
C ASP A 228 -21.15 10.58 -13.84
N SER A 229 -22.04 9.98 -14.64
CA SER A 229 -23.10 9.10 -14.16
C SER A 229 -22.73 7.65 -14.39
N TRP A 230 -23.13 6.82 -13.44
CA TRP A 230 -23.04 5.37 -13.57
C TRP A 230 -24.31 4.69 -13.06
N ASN A 231 -25.03 4.04 -13.97
CA ASN A 231 -26.21 3.27 -13.68
C ASN A 231 -25.83 1.78 -13.59
N CYS A 232 -25.78 1.24 -12.39
CA CYS A 232 -25.46 -0.17 -12.16
C CYS A 232 -26.48 -1.14 -12.78
N MET A 233 -27.72 -0.70 -12.99
CA MET A 233 -28.76 -1.52 -13.64
C MET A 233 -28.49 -1.71 -15.13
N SER A 234 -27.85 -0.74 -15.80
CA SER A 234 -27.40 -0.90 -17.19
C SER A 234 -26.33 -1.99 -17.33
N ASP A 235 -25.45 -2.11 -16.33
CA ASP A 235 -24.43 -3.16 -16.30
C ASP A 235 -24.97 -4.54 -15.97
N LEU A 236 -26.12 -4.59 -15.31
CA LEU A 236 -26.80 -5.84 -14.95
C LEU A 236 -27.39 -6.51 -16.20
N GLY A 237 -28.05 -5.74 -17.09
CA GLY A 237 -28.76 -6.32 -18.24
C GLY A 237 -29.75 -7.42 -17.81
N ASP A 238 -29.69 -8.59 -18.48
CA ASP A 238 -30.51 -9.76 -18.15
C ASP A 238 -29.84 -10.75 -17.19
N ASP A 239 -28.67 -10.40 -16.61
CA ASP A 239 -27.90 -11.28 -15.75
C ASP A 239 -28.49 -11.33 -14.32
N THR A 240 -29.26 -12.36 -14.04
CA THR A 240 -29.88 -12.58 -12.73
C THR A 240 -28.86 -12.83 -11.61
N LEU A 241 -27.62 -13.27 -11.94
CA LEU A 241 -26.56 -13.44 -10.96
C LEU A 241 -25.98 -12.09 -10.54
N LEU A 242 -25.84 -11.14 -11.48
CA LEU A 242 -25.43 -9.77 -11.13
C LEU A 242 -26.50 -9.06 -10.28
N ALA A 243 -27.81 -9.37 -10.49
CA ALA A 243 -28.87 -8.88 -9.60
C ALA A 243 -28.69 -9.38 -8.16
N GLN A 244 -28.23 -10.61 -7.97
CA GLN A 244 -27.90 -11.12 -6.62
C GLN A 244 -26.71 -10.38 -6.03
N VAL A 245 -25.63 -10.15 -6.81
CA VAL A 245 -24.45 -9.39 -6.35
C VAL A 245 -24.86 -7.98 -5.95
N LEU A 246 -25.64 -7.27 -6.79
CA LEU A 246 -26.16 -5.94 -6.48
C LEU A 246 -26.90 -5.92 -5.14
N THR A 247 -27.83 -6.85 -4.97
CA THR A 247 -28.62 -6.96 -3.75
C THR A 247 -27.75 -7.19 -2.52
N ASN A 248 -26.84 -8.17 -2.60
CA ASN A 248 -25.97 -8.53 -1.50
C ASN A 248 -25.02 -7.37 -1.11
N VAL A 249 -24.46 -6.66 -2.10
CA VAL A 249 -23.60 -5.50 -1.84
C VAL A 249 -24.38 -4.37 -1.14
N ILE A 250 -25.59 -4.09 -1.58
CA ILE A 250 -26.42 -3.05 -0.95
C ILE A 250 -26.74 -3.46 0.50
N ILE A 251 -27.31 -4.66 0.71
CA ILE A 251 -27.69 -5.13 2.04
C ILE A 251 -26.46 -5.20 2.96
N GLY A 252 -25.36 -5.83 2.51
CA GLY A 252 -24.14 -6.02 3.32
C GLY A 252 -23.44 -4.73 3.72
N ASN A 253 -23.55 -3.66 2.91
CA ASN A 253 -22.94 -2.36 3.21
C ASN A 253 -23.88 -1.39 3.96
N THR A 254 -25.17 -1.70 4.03
CA THR A 254 -26.16 -0.89 4.75
C THR A 254 -26.66 -1.55 6.04
N SER A 255 -26.24 -2.80 6.32
CA SER A 255 -26.53 -3.50 7.56
C SER A 255 -25.73 -2.94 8.73
N SER A 256 -26.35 -2.80 9.90
CA SER A 256 -25.69 -2.34 11.14
C SER A 256 -24.72 -3.37 11.76
N GLY A 257 -24.63 -4.58 11.18
CA GLY A 257 -23.74 -5.67 11.64
C GLY A 257 -24.13 -6.30 12.98
N LYS A 258 -25.16 -5.80 13.65
CA LYS A 258 -25.69 -6.28 14.94
C LYS A 258 -27.10 -6.85 14.82
N GLY A 259 -27.67 -6.86 13.60
CA GLY A 259 -29.01 -7.30 13.33
C GLY A 259 -29.15 -8.81 13.16
N ASP A 260 -30.35 -9.31 13.32
CA ASP A 260 -30.72 -10.66 12.97
C ASP A 260 -30.65 -10.82 11.44
N HIS A 261 -29.88 -11.77 10.94
CA HIS A 261 -29.79 -12.14 9.50
C HIS A 261 -31.17 -12.39 8.87
N PHE A 262 -32.18 -12.62 9.68
CA PHE A 262 -33.55 -12.80 9.23
C PHE A 262 -34.07 -11.56 8.49
N TRP A 263 -33.85 -10.36 9.04
CA TRP A 263 -34.27 -9.10 8.41
C TRP A 263 -33.49 -8.82 7.13
N ASP A 264 -32.17 -8.98 7.17
CA ASP A 264 -31.29 -8.79 6.00
C ASP A 264 -31.70 -9.71 4.84
N ASN A 265 -32.03 -10.97 5.13
CA ASN A 265 -32.52 -11.92 4.14
C ASN A 265 -33.88 -11.54 3.56
N GLY A 266 -34.82 -11.09 4.38
CA GLY A 266 -36.12 -10.64 3.95
C GLY A 266 -36.04 -9.41 3.05
N GLU A 267 -35.28 -8.39 3.46
CA GLU A 267 -35.03 -7.18 2.69
C GLU A 267 -34.28 -7.48 1.38
N GLY A 268 -33.30 -8.41 1.42
CA GLY A 268 -32.58 -8.87 0.24
C GLY A 268 -33.48 -9.55 -0.79
N ASN A 269 -34.40 -10.41 -0.36
CA ASN A 269 -35.36 -11.04 -1.25
C ASN A 269 -36.30 -10.01 -1.91
N LEU A 270 -36.83 -9.06 -1.12
CA LEU A 270 -37.67 -7.99 -1.67
C LEU A 270 -36.86 -7.11 -2.65
N LEU A 271 -35.66 -6.67 -2.28
CA LEU A 271 -34.82 -5.86 -3.14
C LEU A 271 -34.51 -6.57 -4.45
N LYS A 272 -34.12 -7.85 -4.40
CA LYS A 272 -33.85 -8.66 -5.60
C LYS A 272 -35.09 -8.75 -6.51
N ALA A 273 -36.28 -8.93 -5.94
CA ALA A 273 -37.51 -8.97 -6.70
C ALA A 273 -37.79 -7.63 -7.42
N LEU A 274 -37.63 -6.51 -6.71
CA LEU A 274 -37.84 -5.17 -7.27
C LEU A 274 -36.81 -4.84 -8.35
N VAL A 275 -35.54 -5.16 -8.13
CA VAL A 275 -34.45 -4.98 -9.11
C VAL A 275 -34.73 -5.75 -10.39
N LEU A 276 -35.07 -7.04 -10.27
CA LEU A 276 -35.38 -7.87 -11.43
C LEU A 276 -36.67 -7.42 -12.16
N GLN A 277 -37.65 -6.90 -11.40
CA GLN A 277 -38.88 -6.34 -12.01
C GLN A 277 -38.56 -5.11 -12.85
N VAL A 278 -37.72 -4.18 -12.35
CA VAL A 278 -37.36 -2.97 -13.09
C VAL A 278 -36.42 -3.28 -14.26
N ALA A 279 -35.42 -4.16 -14.04
CA ALA A 279 -34.43 -4.50 -15.08
C ALA A 279 -35.04 -5.22 -16.31
N LEU A 280 -36.00 -6.13 -16.06
CA LEU A 280 -36.58 -6.98 -17.09
C LEU A 280 -37.94 -6.45 -17.61
N ASP A 281 -38.37 -5.25 -17.19
CA ASP A 281 -39.62 -4.66 -17.70
C ASP A 281 -39.46 -4.27 -19.18
N PRO A 282 -40.20 -4.88 -20.10
CA PRO A 282 -40.10 -4.59 -21.55
C PRO A 282 -40.66 -3.21 -21.90
N ASN A 283 -41.46 -2.58 -21.03
CA ASN A 283 -42.10 -1.29 -21.29
C ASN A 283 -41.22 -0.11 -20.86
N LYS A 284 -40.08 -0.37 -20.18
CA LYS A 284 -39.15 0.66 -19.70
C LYS A 284 -37.98 0.83 -20.66
N THR A 285 -37.63 2.08 -20.94
CA THR A 285 -36.39 2.42 -21.66
C THR A 285 -35.16 2.08 -20.81
N PRO A 286 -33.96 1.92 -21.40
CA PRO A 286 -32.75 1.68 -20.66
C PRO A 286 -32.47 2.73 -19.57
N GLU A 287 -32.83 3.99 -19.83
CA GLU A 287 -32.66 5.10 -18.88
C GLU A 287 -33.63 5.04 -17.71
N GLU A 288 -34.81 4.42 -17.90
CA GLU A 288 -35.80 4.21 -16.83
C GLU A 288 -35.49 2.98 -15.96
N LYS A 289 -34.53 2.14 -16.37
CA LYS A 289 -34.05 0.97 -15.63
C LYS A 289 -32.89 1.37 -14.73
N ASN A 290 -33.18 1.95 -13.56
CA ASN A 290 -32.19 2.47 -12.64
C ASN A 290 -32.59 2.26 -11.16
N LEU A 291 -31.67 2.46 -10.21
CA LEU A 291 -31.95 2.33 -8.77
C LEU A 291 -33.01 3.32 -8.26
N PRO A 292 -33.07 4.58 -8.70
CA PRO A 292 -34.19 5.46 -8.38
C PRO A 292 -35.56 4.88 -8.74
N ALA A 293 -35.70 4.20 -9.90
CA ALA A 293 -36.94 3.53 -10.28
C ALA A 293 -37.27 2.35 -9.36
N VAL A 294 -36.27 1.61 -8.88
CA VAL A 294 -36.47 0.55 -7.87
C VAL A 294 -36.99 1.16 -6.56
N TYR A 295 -36.41 2.28 -6.12
CA TYR A 295 -36.85 2.99 -4.93
C TYR A 295 -38.28 3.54 -5.09
N GLN A 296 -38.61 4.13 -6.25
CA GLN A 296 -39.96 4.61 -6.55
C GLN A 296 -40.97 3.47 -6.57
N LEU A 297 -40.65 2.32 -7.16
CA LEU A 297 -41.50 1.14 -7.16
C LEU A 297 -41.84 0.68 -5.74
N LEU A 298 -40.84 0.73 -4.82
CA LEU A 298 -41.05 0.38 -3.41
C LEU A 298 -41.92 1.40 -2.66
N THR A 299 -41.67 2.69 -2.87
CA THR A 299 -42.23 3.75 -2.01
C THR A 299 -43.56 4.34 -2.51
N GLN A 300 -43.84 4.23 -3.81
CA GLN A 300 -45.06 4.77 -4.41
C GLN A 300 -46.20 3.74 -4.46
N ASN A 301 -45.94 2.48 -4.10
CA ASN A 301 -46.92 1.42 -4.15
C ASN A 301 -47.15 0.84 -2.76
N SER A 302 -48.43 0.62 -2.41
CA SER A 302 -48.78 -0.17 -1.23
C SER A 302 -48.41 -1.65 -1.42
N GLU A 303 -48.36 -2.43 -0.33
CA GLU A 303 -48.11 -3.87 -0.43
C GLU A 303 -49.11 -4.57 -1.38
N GLU A 304 -50.40 -4.18 -1.33
CA GLU A 304 -51.41 -4.72 -2.24
C GLU A 304 -51.15 -4.37 -3.73
N GLN A 305 -50.67 -3.15 -3.97
CA GLN A 305 -50.31 -2.72 -5.34
C GLN A 305 -49.10 -3.48 -5.86
N LEU A 306 -48.06 -3.67 -5.02
CA LEU A 306 -46.92 -4.52 -5.33
C LEU A 306 -47.38 -5.95 -5.64
N ALA A 307 -48.25 -6.53 -4.83
CA ALA A 307 -48.78 -7.86 -5.05
C ALA A 307 -49.48 -7.98 -6.41
N LYS A 308 -50.24 -6.97 -6.83
CA LYS A 308 -50.89 -6.94 -8.17
C LYS A 308 -49.89 -6.84 -9.30
N ILE A 309 -48.79 -6.07 -9.12
CA ILE A 309 -47.71 -5.95 -10.11
C ILE A 309 -47.05 -7.32 -10.32
N PHE A 310 -46.59 -7.97 -9.22
CA PHE A 310 -45.94 -9.27 -9.31
C PHE A 310 -46.87 -10.41 -9.74
N ALA A 311 -48.15 -10.34 -9.44
CA ALA A 311 -49.15 -11.32 -9.90
C ALA A 311 -49.27 -11.35 -11.44
N ARG A 312 -49.17 -10.20 -12.11
CA ARG A 312 -49.27 -10.05 -13.55
C ARG A 312 -48.08 -10.61 -14.32
N LEU A 313 -46.94 -10.84 -13.65
CA LEU A 313 -45.74 -11.37 -14.31
C LEU A 313 -45.97 -12.82 -14.78
N PRO A 314 -45.29 -13.25 -15.84
CA PRO A 314 -45.26 -14.66 -16.25
C PRO A 314 -44.80 -15.58 -15.13
N ILE A 315 -45.27 -16.82 -15.09
CA ILE A 315 -44.96 -17.76 -13.99
C ILE A 315 -43.43 -18.01 -13.83
N ASN A 316 -42.71 -17.99 -14.94
CA ASN A 316 -41.24 -18.21 -14.98
C ASN A 316 -40.43 -16.92 -14.86
N HIS A 317 -41.06 -15.77 -14.58
CA HIS A 317 -40.32 -14.52 -14.46
C HIS A 317 -39.37 -14.55 -13.25
N PRO A 318 -38.08 -14.20 -13.43
CA PRO A 318 -37.08 -14.33 -12.37
C PRO A 318 -37.39 -13.56 -11.07
N ALA A 319 -38.16 -12.46 -11.17
CA ALA A 319 -38.55 -11.66 -10.01
C ALA A 319 -39.59 -12.36 -9.11
N LYS A 320 -40.32 -13.36 -9.60
CA LYS A 320 -41.40 -14.04 -8.84
C LYS A 320 -40.88 -14.86 -7.67
N ALA A 321 -39.80 -15.62 -7.86
CA ALA A 321 -39.30 -16.50 -6.82
C ALA A 321 -38.86 -15.71 -5.56
N PRO A 322 -38.03 -14.66 -5.64
CA PRO A 322 -37.66 -13.87 -4.46
C PRO A 322 -38.85 -13.09 -3.88
N TYR A 323 -39.80 -12.63 -4.69
CA TYR A 323 -41.03 -12.01 -4.19
C TYR A 323 -41.91 -12.99 -3.41
N ASN A 324 -42.07 -14.21 -3.92
CA ASN A 324 -42.85 -15.25 -3.23
C ASN A 324 -42.23 -15.63 -1.87
N LEU A 325 -40.88 -15.66 -1.76
CA LEU A 325 -40.20 -15.87 -0.48
C LEU A 325 -40.52 -14.73 0.51
N PHE A 326 -40.49 -13.48 0.05
CA PHE A 326 -40.92 -12.35 0.88
C PHE A 326 -42.37 -12.51 1.34
N CYS A 327 -43.30 -12.93 0.46
CA CYS A 327 -44.71 -13.11 0.79
C CYS A 327 -45.00 -14.24 1.79
N GLN A 328 -44.05 -15.18 2.01
CA GLN A 328 -44.22 -16.21 3.05
C GLN A 328 -44.13 -15.69 4.48
N SER A 329 -43.62 -14.48 4.65
CA SER A 329 -43.59 -13.83 5.98
C SER A 329 -44.96 -13.35 6.39
N SER A 330 -45.19 -13.19 7.70
CA SER A 330 -46.44 -12.60 8.24
C SER A 330 -46.55 -11.12 7.85
N ASP A 331 -47.78 -10.57 7.88
CA ASP A 331 -48.06 -9.17 7.51
C ASP A 331 -47.21 -8.17 8.29
N THR A 332 -47.07 -8.40 9.61
CA THR A 332 -46.23 -7.55 10.47
C THR A 332 -44.75 -7.58 10.04
N VAL A 333 -44.25 -8.77 9.68
CA VAL A 333 -42.88 -8.93 9.25
C VAL A 333 -42.66 -8.28 7.87
N ARG A 334 -43.59 -8.46 6.93
CA ARG A 334 -43.50 -7.83 5.61
C ARG A 334 -43.51 -6.31 5.69
N SER A 335 -44.34 -5.74 6.53
CA SER A 335 -44.35 -4.28 6.78
C SER A 335 -43.02 -3.79 7.33
N GLY A 336 -42.40 -4.55 8.25
CA GLY A 336 -41.05 -4.25 8.77
C GLY A 336 -39.96 -4.33 7.68
N ILE A 337 -40.00 -5.34 6.83
CA ILE A 337 -39.08 -5.51 5.69
C ILE A 337 -39.20 -4.35 4.69
N ILE A 338 -40.43 -3.93 4.35
CA ILE A 338 -40.65 -2.80 3.41
C ILE A 338 -40.07 -1.51 4.01
N LEU A 339 -40.36 -1.24 5.29
CA LEU A 339 -39.84 -0.05 5.98
C LEU A 339 -38.32 -0.06 6.08
N GLY A 340 -37.74 -1.21 6.46
CA GLY A 340 -36.28 -1.38 6.57
C GLY A 340 -35.59 -1.14 5.23
N LEU A 341 -36.08 -1.78 4.16
CA LEU A 341 -35.54 -1.59 2.82
C LEU A 341 -35.69 -0.15 2.32
N GLY A 342 -36.84 0.49 2.58
CA GLY A 342 -37.07 1.91 2.28
C GLY A 342 -36.05 2.82 2.97
N THR A 343 -35.71 2.51 4.22
CA THR A 343 -34.68 3.25 4.98
C THR A 343 -33.28 3.04 4.40
N ARG A 344 -32.91 1.82 3.99
CA ARG A 344 -31.60 1.55 3.36
C ARG A 344 -31.42 2.29 2.05
N LEU A 345 -32.49 2.42 1.27
CA LEU A 345 -32.47 3.09 -0.03
C LEU A 345 -32.83 4.58 0.03
N GLN A 346 -33.02 5.17 1.22
CA GLN A 346 -33.49 6.55 1.38
C GLN A 346 -32.57 7.59 0.70
N VAL A 347 -31.29 7.28 0.51
CA VAL A 347 -30.35 8.15 -0.22
C VAL A 347 -30.82 8.43 -1.65
N MET A 348 -31.63 7.53 -2.24
CA MET A 348 -32.25 7.72 -3.55
C MET A 348 -33.36 8.78 -3.57
N GLN A 349 -33.73 9.38 -2.43
CA GLN A 349 -34.58 10.58 -2.40
C GLN A 349 -33.84 11.83 -2.88
N ASN A 350 -32.52 11.84 -2.75
CA ASN A 350 -31.71 12.96 -3.16
C ASN A 350 -31.64 13.04 -4.70
N ARG A 351 -32.13 14.16 -5.25
CA ARG A 351 -32.17 14.38 -6.72
C ARG A 351 -30.80 14.33 -7.37
N ALA A 352 -29.75 14.82 -6.67
CA ALA A 352 -28.40 14.78 -7.22
C ALA A 352 -27.88 13.34 -7.31
N VAL A 353 -28.20 12.48 -6.34
CA VAL A 353 -27.85 11.05 -6.38
C VAL A 353 -28.64 10.34 -7.50
N GLN A 354 -29.95 10.67 -7.64
CA GLN A 354 -30.72 10.14 -8.76
C GLN A 354 -30.06 10.45 -10.11
N ASN A 355 -29.59 11.69 -10.30
CA ASN A 355 -28.99 12.11 -11.56
C ASN A 355 -27.74 11.29 -11.90
N ILE A 356 -26.85 11.04 -10.95
CA ILE A 356 -25.59 10.29 -11.21
C ILE A 356 -25.79 8.78 -11.29
N THR A 357 -26.97 8.26 -10.92
CA THR A 357 -27.30 6.82 -10.95
C THR A 357 -28.33 6.46 -12.00
N SER A 358 -28.84 7.43 -12.78
CA SER A 358 -29.90 7.21 -13.78
C SER A 358 -29.38 6.87 -15.17
N ARG A 359 -28.19 7.30 -15.54
CA ARG A 359 -27.57 7.06 -16.84
C ARG A 359 -26.16 6.52 -16.69
N SER A 360 -25.54 6.02 -17.75
CA SER A 360 -24.17 5.49 -17.73
C SER A 360 -23.28 6.27 -18.71
N ASP A 361 -22.43 7.16 -18.17
CA ASP A 361 -21.36 7.83 -18.88
C ASP A 361 -20.04 7.08 -18.69
N ILE A 362 -19.98 6.14 -17.76
CA ILE A 362 -18.82 5.34 -17.37
C ILE A 362 -19.00 3.90 -17.83
N ASP A 363 -18.09 3.42 -18.67
CA ASP A 363 -18.02 2.00 -19.07
C ASP A 363 -16.96 1.27 -18.23
N LEU A 364 -17.40 0.33 -17.40
CA LEU A 364 -16.54 -0.42 -16.50
C LEU A 364 -15.56 -1.36 -17.22
N THR A 365 -15.77 -1.67 -18.50
CA THR A 365 -14.85 -2.50 -19.30
C THR A 365 -13.80 -1.67 -20.03
N ALA A 366 -14.02 -0.38 -20.21
CA ALA A 366 -13.14 0.51 -20.96
C ALA A 366 -11.69 0.54 -20.43
N PRO A 367 -11.41 0.53 -19.10
CA PRO A 367 -10.04 0.49 -18.60
C PRO A 367 -9.23 -0.71 -19.09
N GLY A 368 -9.87 -1.86 -19.36
CA GLY A 368 -9.21 -3.04 -19.91
C GLY A 368 -8.96 -2.98 -21.42
N ARG A 369 -9.66 -2.05 -22.15
CA ARG A 369 -9.60 -1.94 -23.62
C ARG A 369 -8.73 -0.80 -24.11
N LYS A 370 -8.78 0.35 -23.44
CA LYS A 370 -8.12 1.60 -23.80
C LYS A 370 -7.55 2.28 -22.57
N LYS A 371 -6.69 3.26 -22.77
CA LYS A 371 -6.11 4.03 -21.67
C LYS A 371 -7.15 4.87 -20.96
N CYS A 372 -7.45 4.53 -19.71
CA CYS A 372 -8.42 5.23 -18.87
C CYS A 372 -7.81 5.65 -17.54
N ALA A 373 -8.26 6.78 -17.02
CA ALA A 373 -7.99 7.23 -15.65
C ALA A 373 -9.34 7.57 -14.98
N TYR A 374 -9.87 6.62 -14.21
CA TYR A 374 -11.15 6.76 -13.52
C TYR A 374 -10.92 7.12 -12.07
N TYR A 375 -11.59 8.16 -11.60
CA TYR A 375 -11.52 8.65 -10.22
C TYR A 375 -12.88 8.47 -9.54
N LEU A 376 -12.88 7.69 -8.48
CA LEU A 376 -14.01 7.58 -7.57
C LEU A 376 -13.74 8.43 -6.34
N ILE A 377 -14.43 9.59 -6.26
CA ILE A 377 -14.28 10.52 -5.14
C ILE A 377 -15.25 10.12 -4.03
N LEU A 378 -14.67 9.81 -2.87
CA LEU A 378 -15.38 9.32 -1.68
C LEU A 378 -15.41 10.39 -0.60
N SER A 379 -16.38 10.30 0.32
CA SER A 379 -16.34 11.08 1.56
C SER A 379 -15.52 10.35 2.62
N ASP A 380 -14.68 11.08 3.33
CA ASP A 380 -13.98 10.60 4.52
C ASP A 380 -14.81 10.77 5.80
N GLN A 381 -15.90 11.54 5.75
CA GLN A 381 -16.76 11.90 6.88
C GLN A 381 -18.13 11.23 6.83
N ASP A 382 -18.70 11.05 5.63
CA ASP A 382 -20.05 10.52 5.43
C ASP A 382 -20.01 9.17 4.71
N THR A 383 -20.48 8.13 5.38
CA THR A 383 -20.54 6.76 4.85
C THR A 383 -21.88 6.44 4.17
N THR A 384 -22.80 7.38 4.09
CA THR A 384 -24.17 7.17 3.54
C THR A 384 -24.13 6.62 2.10
N MET A 385 -23.14 7.03 1.32
CA MET A 385 -22.96 6.56 -0.06
C MET A 385 -21.90 5.46 -0.21
N ALA A 386 -21.36 4.90 0.87
CA ALA A 386 -20.31 3.87 0.82
C ALA A 386 -20.76 2.62 0.05
N PHE A 387 -22.06 2.30 0.04
CA PHE A 387 -22.57 1.17 -0.73
C PHE A 387 -22.45 1.40 -2.25
N LEU A 388 -22.57 2.65 -2.75
CA LEU A 388 -22.37 2.96 -4.18
C LEU A 388 -20.92 2.76 -4.61
N SER A 389 -19.96 3.15 -3.77
CA SER A 389 -18.54 2.89 -4.04
C SER A 389 -18.20 1.40 -4.01
N SER A 390 -18.74 0.67 -3.03
CA SER A 390 -18.60 -0.78 -2.96
C SER A 390 -19.23 -1.46 -4.20
N LEU A 391 -20.39 -1.01 -4.62
CA LEU A 391 -21.08 -1.52 -5.79
C LEU A 391 -20.30 -1.25 -7.07
N PHE A 392 -19.77 -0.03 -7.23
CA PHE A 392 -18.94 0.34 -8.39
C PHE A 392 -17.71 -0.58 -8.52
N PHE A 393 -16.92 -0.72 -7.46
CA PHE A 393 -15.73 -1.58 -7.51
C PHE A 393 -16.10 -3.06 -7.65
N SER A 394 -17.18 -3.54 -7.04
CA SER A 394 -17.63 -4.93 -7.16
C SER A 394 -18.02 -5.25 -8.62
N PHE A 395 -18.77 -4.36 -9.27
CA PHE A 395 -19.13 -4.51 -10.69
C PHE A 395 -17.91 -4.35 -11.59
N LEU A 396 -17.04 -3.38 -11.33
CA LEU A 396 -15.78 -3.19 -12.07
C LEU A 396 -14.94 -4.48 -12.07
N MET A 397 -14.74 -5.09 -10.91
CA MET A 397 -13.97 -6.33 -10.78
C MET A 397 -14.58 -7.47 -11.60
N ILE A 398 -15.91 -7.65 -11.56
CA ILE A 398 -16.60 -8.69 -12.31
C ILE A 398 -16.52 -8.40 -13.82
N LYS A 399 -16.81 -7.16 -14.23
CA LYS A 399 -16.83 -6.78 -15.65
C LYS A 399 -15.44 -6.85 -16.29
N LEU A 400 -14.39 -6.37 -15.61
CA LEU A 400 -13.01 -6.46 -16.09
C LEU A 400 -12.54 -7.92 -16.20
N THR A 401 -12.89 -8.75 -15.21
CA THR A 401 -12.54 -10.18 -15.23
C THR A 401 -13.20 -10.87 -16.41
N ARG A 402 -14.51 -10.66 -16.59
CA ARG A 402 -15.26 -11.23 -17.73
C ARG A 402 -14.73 -10.72 -19.06
N TYR A 403 -14.42 -9.41 -19.16
CA TYR A 403 -13.82 -8.84 -20.36
C TYR A 403 -12.47 -9.50 -20.68
N ALA A 404 -11.57 -9.60 -19.71
CA ALA A 404 -10.29 -10.24 -19.89
C ALA A 404 -10.41 -11.69 -20.37
N ASP A 405 -11.40 -12.44 -19.87
CA ASP A 405 -11.66 -13.83 -20.30
C ASP A 405 -12.11 -13.92 -21.77
N THR A 406 -12.68 -12.85 -22.33
CA THR A 406 -13.02 -12.78 -23.78
C THR A 406 -11.84 -12.39 -24.67
N CYS A 407 -10.77 -11.82 -24.08
CA CYS A 407 -9.61 -11.37 -24.83
C CYS A 407 -8.67 -12.51 -25.20
N LYS A 408 -7.90 -12.34 -26.28
CA LYS A 408 -6.85 -13.29 -26.67
C LYS A 408 -5.80 -13.42 -25.56
N GLY A 409 -5.64 -14.64 -25.05
CA GLY A 409 -4.70 -14.92 -23.95
C GLY A 409 -5.27 -14.71 -22.55
N GLY A 410 -6.59 -14.41 -22.40
CA GLY A 410 -7.25 -14.27 -21.11
C GLY A 410 -6.80 -13.05 -20.31
N ARG A 411 -6.37 -11.95 -20.98
CA ARG A 411 -5.82 -10.75 -20.34
C ARG A 411 -6.45 -9.50 -20.90
N CYS A 412 -6.53 -8.45 -20.09
CA CYS A 412 -6.90 -7.13 -20.57
C CYS A 412 -5.91 -6.65 -21.66
N THR A 413 -6.42 -5.96 -22.68
CA THR A 413 -5.59 -5.37 -23.73
C THR A 413 -4.67 -4.28 -23.19
N VAL A 414 -5.17 -3.50 -22.24
CA VAL A 414 -4.43 -2.51 -21.46
C VAL A 414 -4.40 -2.99 -20.02
N PRO A 415 -3.23 -3.11 -19.37
CA PRO A 415 -3.16 -3.47 -17.95
C PRO A 415 -3.89 -2.45 -17.08
N VAL A 416 -4.59 -2.91 -16.05
CA VAL A 416 -5.40 -2.06 -15.18
C VAL A 416 -4.85 -2.06 -13.76
N ASN A 417 -4.59 -0.87 -13.21
CA ASN A 417 -4.16 -0.67 -11.84
C ASN A 417 -5.34 -0.14 -11.01
N LEU A 418 -5.83 -0.94 -10.07
CA LEU A 418 -6.82 -0.53 -9.07
C LEU A 418 -6.07 0.05 -7.86
N ILE A 419 -6.18 1.35 -7.65
CA ILE A 419 -5.51 2.06 -6.56
C ILE A 419 -6.57 2.43 -5.53
N LEU A 420 -6.61 1.69 -4.41
CA LEU A 420 -7.60 1.80 -3.37
C LEU A 420 -7.01 2.56 -2.19
N ASP A 421 -6.94 3.90 -2.31
CA ASP A 421 -6.48 4.76 -1.21
C ASP A 421 -7.57 4.84 -0.13
N GLU A 422 -7.16 4.69 1.12
CA GLU A 422 -8.06 4.55 2.27
C GLU A 422 -9.15 3.47 2.05
N PHE A 423 -8.70 2.25 1.74
CA PHE A 423 -9.55 1.10 1.41
C PHE A 423 -10.73 0.90 2.39
N ASN A 424 -10.53 1.28 3.64
CA ASN A 424 -11.57 1.16 4.66
C ASN A 424 -12.82 2.00 4.38
N ASN A 425 -12.73 3.06 3.55
CA ASN A 425 -13.84 3.96 3.22
C ASN A 425 -14.67 3.47 2.02
N ILE A 426 -14.19 2.47 1.27
CA ILE A 426 -14.87 1.98 0.06
C ILE A 426 -16.10 1.11 0.40
N GLY A 427 -16.16 0.54 1.60
CA GLY A 427 -17.14 -0.46 1.98
C GLY A 427 -16.61 -1.89 1.79
N LYS A 428 -17.46 -2.89 2.03
CA LYS A 428 -17.13 -4.29 1.74
C LYS A 428 -17.28 -4.55 0.24
N LEU A 429 -16.26 -5.13 -0.38
CA LEU A 429 -16.27 -5.47 -1.80
C LEU A 429 -16.75 -6.91 -2.02
N GLY A 430 -17.55 -7.10 -3.09
CA GLY A 430 -18.12 -8.39 -3.46
C GLY A 430 -19.53 -8.61 -2.93
N GLY A 431 -20.22 -9.62 -3.47
CA GLY A 431 -21.58 -9.97 -3.11
C GLY A 431 -21.69 -10.94 -1.93
N ALA A 432 -20.59 -11.49 -1.44
CA ALA A 432 -20.58 -12.35 -0.27
C ALA A 432 -20.67 -11.52 1.02
N GLU A 433 -21.56 -11.89 1.95
CA GLU A 433 -21.77 -11.19 3.21
C GLU A 433 -20.48 -11.07 4.04
N ASP A 434 -19.62 -12.07 3.98
CA ASP A 434 -18.33 -12.13 4.66
C ASP A 434 -17.23 -11.33 3.94
N GLY A 435 -17.43 -10.92 2.68
CA GLY A 435 -16.42 -10.24 1.86
C GLY A 435 -15.41 -11.19 1.19
N SER A 436 -15.66 -12.51 1.19
CA SER A 436 -14.77 -13.51 0.59
C SER A 436 -14.62 -13.39 -0.93
N ASP A 437 -15.54 -12.74 -1.62
CA ASP A 437 -15.44 -12.50 -3.06
C ASP A 437 -14.24 -11.62 -3.43
N PHE A 438 -13.86 -10.67 -2.57
CA PHE A 438 -12.69 -9.84 -2.80
C PHE A 438 -11.39 -10.66 -2.73
N THR A 439 -11.27 -11.59 -1.77
CA THR A 439 -10.10 -12.48 -1.69
C THR A 439 -10.00 -13.40 -2.91
N ARG A 440 -11.15 -13.91 -3.38
CA ARG A 440 -11.21 -14.69 -4.64
C ARG A 440 -10.79 -13.86 -5.84
N PHE A 441 -11.27 -12.62 -5.95
CA PHE A 441 -10.84 -11.71 -7.01
C PHE A 441 -9.33 -11.49 -7.00
N LEU A 442 -8.73 -11.20 -5.84
CA LEU A 442 -7.28 -11.02 -5.70
C LEU A 442 -6.49 -12.25 -6.16
N SER A 443 -7.01 -13.45 -5.96
CA SER A 443 -6.33 -14.68 -6.38
C SER A 443 -6.32 -14.89 -7.90
N VAL A 444 -7.30 -14.35 -8.63
CA VAL A 444 -7.47 -14.60 -10.06
C VAL A 444 -7.10 -13.41 -10.96
N CYS A 445 -7.12 -12.19 -10.44
CA CYS A 445 -6.94 -10.96 -11.25
C CYS A 445 -5.53 -10.80 -11.81
N ARG A 446 -4.49 -11.40 -11.15
CA ARG A 446 -3.11 -11.39 -11.64
C ARG A 446 -3.00 -11.91 -13.08
N SER A 447 -3.61 -13.04 -13.40
CA SER A 447 -3.53 -13.67 -14.72
C SER A 447 -4.16 -12.83 -15.82
N ARG A 448 -4.99 -11.84 -15.46
CA ARG A 448 -5.74 -10.96 -16.34
C ARG A 448 -5.12 -9.57 -16.50
N ASP A 449 -3.89 -9.36 -15.99
CA ASP A 449 -3.20 -8.07 -15.94
C ASP A 449 -3.98 -6.98 -15.20
N ILE A 450 -4.74 -7.37 -14.18
CA ILE A 450 -5.37 -6.47 -13.23
C ILE A 450 -4.55 -6.51 -11.94
N ARG A 451 -4.09 -5.35 -11.48
CA ARG A 451 -3.22 -5.17 -10.32
C ARG A 451 -3.94 -4.36 -9.26
N VAL A 452 -3.71 -4.69 -8.01
CA VAL A 452 -4.35 -4.01 -6.88
C VAL A 452 -3.28 -3.42 -5.97
N MET A 453 -3.39 -2.12 -5.73
CA MET A 453 -2.66 -1.40 -4.70
C MET A 453 -3.65 -0.97 -3.63
N LEU A 454 -3.52 -1.53 -2.43
CA LEU A 454 -4.44 -1.36 -1.32
C LEU A 454 -3.74 -0.60 -0.20
N ALA A 455 -4.26 0.59 0.15
CA ALA A 455 -3.74 1.39 1.24
C ALA A 455 -4.69 1.40 2.44
N VAL A 456 -4.15 1.11 3.62
CA VAL A 456 -4.86 1.15 4.89
C VAL A 456 -4.11 2.01 5.91
N GLN A 457 -4.83 2.58 6.85
CA GLN A 457 -4.21 3.33 7.95
C GLN A 457 -3.68 2.39 9.03
N SER A 458 -4.40 1.31 9.32
CA SER A 458 -3.99 0.25 10.25
C SER A 458 -4.59 -1.10 9.86
N LEU A 459 -3.90 -2.18 10.23
CA LEU A 459 -4.42 -3.54 10.04
C LEU A 459 -5.60 -3.85 10.98
N GLY A 460 -5.68 -3.16 12.13
CA GLY A 460 -6.82 -3.28 13.04
C GLY A 460 -8.13 -2.81 12.40
N GLN A 461 -8.10 -1.72 11.61
CA GLN A 461 -9.27 -1.28 10.85
C GLN A 461 -9.68 -2.30 9.78
N LEU A 462 -8.69 -2.87 9.08
CA LEU A 462 -8.94 -3.91 8.09
C LEU A 462 -9.53 -5.17 8.72
N GLN A 463 -9.02 -5.58 9.89
CA GLN A 463 -9.54 -6.71 10.67
C GLN A 463 -11.01 -6.52 11.07
N ASN A 464 -11.39 -5.31 11.46
CA ASN A 464 -12.78 -5.00 11.80
C ASN A 464 -13.71 -5.05 10.57
N ARG A 465 -13.22 -4.63 9.40
CA ARG A 465 -13.99 -4.62 8.16
C ARG A 465 -14.14 -6.01 7.56
N TYR A 466 -13.07 -6.82 7.61
CA TYR A 466 -12.99 -8.19 7.09
C TYR A 466 -12.62 -9.17 8.23
N PRO A 467 -13.60 -9.55 9.07
CA PRO A 467 -13.36 -10.43 10.22
C PRO A 467 -13.01 -11.87 9.79
N ASN A 468 -12.91 -12.78 10.75
CA ASN A 468 -12.70 -14.22 10.52
C ASN A 468 -11.43 -14.54 9.70
N ASN A 469 -10.32 -13.80 9.93
CA ASN A 469 -9.05 -13.92 9.22
C ASN A 469 -9.07 -13.53 7.72
N LEU A 470 -10.17 -13.07 7.15
CA LEU A 470 -10.22 -12.60 5.76
C LEU A 470 -9.25 -11.44 5.51
N TRP A 471 -9.07 -10.55 6.49
CA TRP A 471 -8.06 -9.49 6.40
C TRP A 471 -6.65 -10.02 6.17
N ALA A 472 -6.30 -11.14 6.84
CA ALA A 472 -4.99 -11.77 6.69
C ALA A 472 -4.85 -12.44 5.32
N GLU A 473 -5.94 -12.99 4.77
CA GLU A 473 -5.99 -13.53 3.42
C GLU A 473 -5.84 -12.42 2.37
N ILE A 474 -6.51 -11.28 2.55
CA ILE A 474 -6.35 -10.11 1.68
C ILE A 474 -4.86 -9.68 1.64
N ILE A 475 -4.25 -9.45 2.80
CA ILE A 475 -2.84 -9.06 2.88
C ILE A 475 -1.91 -10.17 2.38
N GLY A 476 -2.26 -11.44 2.62
CA GLY A 476 -1.51 -12.62 2.15
C GLY A 476 -1.46 -12.75 0.63
N ASN A 477 -2.47 -12.25 -0.07
CA ASN A 477 -2.50 -12.17 -1.54
C ASN A 477 -1.63 -11.03 -2.12
N MET A 478 -1.04 -10.17 -1.26
CA MET A 478 -0.15 -9.09 -1.70
C MET A 478 1.31 -9.55 -1.59
N ASP A 479 1.98 -9.72 -2.73
CA ASP A 479 3.38 -10.17 -2.77
C ASP A 479 4.34 -9.11 -2.22
N ILE A 480 3.92 -7.84 -2.23
CA ILE A 480 4.66 -6.72 -1.65
C ILE A 480 3.83 -6.07 -0.56
N GLN A 481 4.42 -5.91 0.61
CA GLN A 481 3.80 -5.23 1.75
C GLN A 481 4.72 -4.12 2.22
N LEU A 482 4.23 -2.88 2.18
CA LEU A 482 4.95 -1.68 2.59
C LEU A 482 4.37 -1.16 3.90
N MET A 483 5.19 -1.06 4.93
CA MET A 483 4.83 -0.42 6.19
C MET A 483 5.55 0.92 6.30
N LEU A 484 4.78 2.01 6.20
CA LEU A 484 5.28 3.38 6.19
C LEU A 484 5.33 4.04 7.58
N GLY A 485 4.80 3.36 8.57
CA GLY A 485 4.69 3.80 9.95
C GLY A 485 3.31 3.45 10.51
N CYS A 486 3.28 2.86 11.70
CA CYS A 486 2.05 2.48 12.39
C CYS A 486 2.03 3.03 13.80
N THR A 487 0.83 3.21 14.35
CA THR A 487 0.60 3.69 15.71
C THR A 487 -0.16 2.67 16.55
N ASP A 488 -0.64 1.60 15.92
CA ASP A 488 -1.43 0.55 16.55
C ASP A 488 -0.62 -0.73 16.78
N GLU A 489 -0.96 -1.42 17.85
CA GLU A 489 -0.25 -2.63 18.29
C GLU A 489 -0.49 -3.82 17.33
N VAL A 490 -1.66 -3.91 16.70
CA VAL A 490 -1.99 -4.99 15.76
C VAL A 490 -1.07 -4.96 14.55
N SER A 491 -0.91 -3.77 13.93
CA SER A 491 0.01 -3.57 12.81
C SER A 491 1.45 -3.82 13.22
N ALA A 492 1.89 -3.26 14.38
CA ALA A 492 3.24 -3.44 14.86
C ALA A 492 3.60 -4.91 15.12
N LYS A 493 2.70 -5.68 15.76
CA LYS A 493 2.88 -7.12 15.99
C LYS A 493 2.91 -7.90 14.68
N TYR A 494 2.04 -7.58 13.72
CA TYR A 494 2.00 -8.25 12.43
C TYR A 494 3.34 -8.09 11.68
N PHE A 495 3.81 -6.85 11.50
CA PHE A 495 5.05 -6.59 10.76
C PHE A 495 6.27 -7.12 11.51
N SER A 496 6.32 -7.03 12.83
CA SER A 496 7.36 -7.65 13.65
C SER A 496 7.43 -9.17 13.45
N ASN A 497 6.28 -9.87 13.40
CA ASN A 497 6.23 -11.30 13.15
C ASN A 497 6.67 -11.66 11.72
N ARG A 498 6.32 -10.82 10.74
CA ARG A 498 6.73 -11.00 9.33
C ARG A 498 8.23 -10.79 9.12
N CYS A 499 8.90 -9.99 9.96
CA CYS A 499 10.35 -9.82 9.93
C CYS A 499 11.10 -11.09 10.36
N GLY A 500 10.44 -11.99 11.09
CA GLY A 500 11.04 -13.23 11.56
C GLY A 500 11.90 -13.08 12.81
N GLU A 501 12.58 -14.15 13.17
CA GLU A 501 13.40 -14.28 14.37
C GLU A 501 14.85 -14.60 14.01
N MET A 502 15.77 -14.16 14.87
CA MET A 502 17.20 -14.33 14.72
C MET A 502 17.82 -14.87 15.99
N SER A 503 18.96 -15.54 15.85
CA SER A 503 19.79 -15.98 16.97
C SER A 503 20.72 -14.85 17.42
N ILE A 504 20.79 -14.62 18.71
CA ILE A 504 21.70 -13.64 19.34
C ILE A 504 22.58 -14.31 20.37
N GLU A 505 23.76 -13.75 20.62
CA GLU A 505 24.62 -14.14 21.73
C GLU A 505 24.17 -13.45 23.00
N VAL A 506 24.06 -14.20 24.07
CA VAL A 506 23.68 -13.71 25.40
C VAL A 506 24.80 -14.04 26.38
N ASN A 507 25.50 -13.01 26.85
CA ASN A 507 26.57 -13.14 27.85
C ASN A 507 26.01 -12.77 29.22
N THR A 508 25.93 -13.74 30.11
CA THR A 508 25.53 -13.53 31.52
C THR A 508 26.73 -13.59 32.43
N THR A 509 27.05 -12.48 33.07
CA THR A 509 28.11 -12.41 34.07
C THR A 509 27.52 -12.51 35.48
N MET A 510 27.79 -13.60 36.18
CA MET A 510 27.42 -13.76 37.56
C MET A 510 28.59 -13.34 38.45
N THR A 511 28.40 -12.36 39.34
CA THR A 511 29.35 -11.95 40.34
C THR A 511 28.94 -12.49 41.71
N MET A 512 29.65 -13.49 42.25
CA MET A 512 29.42 -13.95 43.60
C MET A 512 30.24 -13.08 44.60
N ARG A 513 29.56 -12.29 45.40
CA ARG A 513 30.16 -11.63 46.57
C ARG A 513 29.96 -12.53 47.80
N ARG A 514 31.02 -13.19 48.28
CA ARG A 514 30.99 -13.85 49.60
C ARG A 514 31.32 -12.81 50.68
N THR A 515 30.39 -12.60 51.60
CA THR A 515 30.42 -11.52 52.60
C THR A 515 31.18 -11.87 53.91
N ILE A 516 31.72 -13.08 54.07
CA ILE A 516 32.36 -13.51 55.33
C ILE A 516 33.63 -14.29 55.00
N ALA A 517 34.78 -13.58 54.99
CA ALA A 517 36.13 -14.04 55.41
C ALA A 517 37.16 -12.96 55.06
N ILE A 518 37.92 -12.55 56.06
CA ILE A 518 38.89 -11.45 56.01
C ILE A 518 40.11 -11.73 55.09
N ALA A 519 40.19 -12.82 54.40
CA ALA A 519 41.37 -13.27 53.64
C ALA A 519 41.23 -13.50 52.12
N GLN A 520 40.10 -13.32 51.50
CA GLN A 520 40.00 -13.47 50.01
C GLN A 520 38.98 -12.51 49.41
N ILE A 521 39.41 -11.30 49.03
CA ILE A 521 38.69 -10.35 48.18
C ILE A 521 39.07 -10.64 46.72
N ILE A 522 38.78 -11.82 46.20
CA ILE A 522 38.81 -12.10 44.76
C ILE A 522 37.36 -12.37 44.37
N PRO A 523 36.72 -11.45 43.66
CA PRO A 523 35.38 -11.71 43.12
C PRO A 523 35.48 -12.85 42.13
N GLN A 524 34.73 -13.93 42.36
CA GLN A 524 34.59 -15.01 41.37
C GLN A 524 33.60 -14.55 40.34
N TYR A 525 34.07 -14.35 39.10
CA TYR A 525 33.24 -14.08 37.92
C TYR A 525 32.95 -15.40 37.22
N ARG A 526 31.69 -15.69 36.97
CA ARG A 526 31.28 -16.77 36.10
C ARG A 526 30.63 -16.14 34.88
N ASN A 527 31.31 -16.20 33.75
CA ASN A 527 30.73 -15.86 32.46
C ASN A 527 30.05 -17.10 31.88
N VAL A 528 28.77 -16.98 31.57
CA VAL A 528 28.02 -17.99 30.85
C VAL A 528 27.66 -17.40 29.50
N GLU A 529 28.22 -17.98 28.45
CA GLU A 529 27.89 -17.67 27.09
C GLU A 529 26.74 -18.58 26.65
N GLY A 530 25.68 -18.00 26.14
CA GLY A 530 24.49 -18.71 25.69
C GLY A 530 23.93 -18.08 24.42
N MET A 531 23.02 -18.79 23.79
CA MET A 531 22.28 -18.24 22.66
C MET A 531 20.88 -17.88 23.08
N GLY A 532 20.39 -16.76 22.57
CA GLY A 532 19.06 -16.24 22.80
C GLY A 532 18.27 -16.10 21.49
N ARG A 533 16.96 -15.98 21.64
CA ARG A 533 16.01 -15.71 20.55
C ARG A 533 15.63 -14.24 20.58
N ARG A 534 15.67 -13.56 19.43
CA ARG A 534 15.21 -12.20 19.29
C ARG A 534 14.50 -12.04 17.94
N LYS A 535 13.42 -11.26 17.90
CA LYS A 535 12.83 -10.82 16.65
C LYS A 535 13.79 -9.86 15.93
N LEU A 536 13.86 -9.94 14.59
CA LEU A 536 14.68 -9.01 13.80
C LEU A 536 14.30 -7.55 14.10
N LEU A 537 12.97 -7.27 14.15
CA LEU A 537 12.39 -6.03 14.66
C LEU A 537 11.34 -6.39 15.71
N THR A 538 11.47 -5.89 16.92
CA THR A 538 10.45 -6.02 17.97
C THR A 538 9.28 -5.08 17.66
N PRO A 539 8.04 -5.32 18.19
CA PRO A 539 6.90 -4.44 17.93
C PRO A 539 7.15 -2.97 18.28
N ASP A 540 7.88 -2.71 19.35
CA ASP A 540 8.27 -1.36 19.77
C ASP A 540 9.30 -0.71 18.83
N GLU A 541 10.20 -1.49 18.24
CA GLU A 541 11.12 -1.01 17.19
C GLU A 541 10.35 -0.68 15.89
N VAL A 542 9.34 -1.48 15.53
CA VAL A 542 8.46 -1.19 14.39
C VAL A 542 7.70 0.13 14.59
N LEU A 543 7.19 0.39 15.80
CA LEU A 543 6.51 1.65 16.13
C LEU A 543 7.43 2.87 16.08
N ARG A 544 8.75 2.68 16.22
CA ARG A 544 9.77 3.75 16.24
C ARG A 544 10.51 3.93 14.92
N ILE A 545 10.09 3.26 13.84
CA ILE A 545 10.70 3.48 12.53
C ILE A 545 10.55 4.96 12.15
N PRO A 546 11.65 5.64 11.78
CA PRO A 546 11.63 7.06 11.40
C PRO A 546 10.65 7.31 10.24
N ASN A 547 10.02 8.50 10.23
CA ASN A 547 9.04 8.83 9.20
C ASN A 547 9.62 8.92 7.78
N GLU A 548 10.93 9.06 7.65
CA GLU A 548 11.65 9.06 6.36
C GLU A 548 11.86 7.66 5.80
N GLN A 549 11.67 6.62 6.63
CA GLN A 549 11.91 5.22 6.29
C GLN A 549 10.61 4.41 6.17
N LEU A 550 10.71 3.31 5.48
CA LEU A 550 9.65 2.31 5.36
C LEU A 550 10.23 0.90 5.41
N LEU A 551 9.42 -0.04 5.88
CA LEU A 551 9.73 -1.47 5.85
C LEU A 551 9.05 -2.10 4.62
N CYS A 552 9.84 -2.74 3.77
CA CYS A 552 9.37 -3.43 2.58
C CYS A 552 9.52 -4.95 2.77
N ILE A 553 8.42 -5.67 2.65
CA ILE A 553 8.37 -7.13 2.68
C ILE A 553 8.04 -7.60 1.28
N VAL A 554 8.94 -8.40 0.69
CA VAL A 554 8.78 -9.03 -0.61
C VAL A 554 8.64 -10.53 -0.42
N ARG A 555 7.67 -11.16 -1.06
CA ARG A 555 7.44 -12.61 -0.93
C ARG A 555 8.69 -13.40 -1.31
N GLY A 556 9.12 -14.28 -0.41
CA GLY A 556 10.27 -15.18 -0.60
C GLY A 556 11.63 -14.55 -0.36
N CYS A 557 11.68 -13.32 0.18
CA CYS A 557 12.90 -12.60 0.48
C CYS A 557 12.98 -12.17 1.95
N ASN A 558 14.18 -11.86 2.40
CA ASN A 558 14.38 -11.14 3.65
C ASN A 558 13.78 -9.73 3.59
N VAL A 559 13.49 -9.14 4.73
CA VAL A 559 12.90 -7.80 4.79
C VAL A 559 13.90 -6.71 4.40
N LEU A 560 13.39 -5.65 3.82
CA LEU A 560 14.20 -4.54 3.33
C LEU A 560 13.76 -3.22 4.01
N MET A 561 14.72 -2.48 4.55
CA MET A 561 14.51 -1.13 5.03
C MET A 561 14.87 -0.15 3.92
N LEU A 562 13.93 0.72 3.53
CA LEU A 562 14.10 1.70 2.47
C LEU A 562 13.84 3.11 3.00
N ASP A 563 14.45 4.09 2.37
CA ASP A 563 14.05 5.49 2.51
C ASP A 563 12.85 5.77 1.60
N LYS A 564 11.96 6.64 2.02
CA LYS A 564 10.79 7.03 1.23
C LYS A 564 11.18 7.94 0.07
N LEU A 565 10.80 7.58 -1.15
CA LEU A 565 10.99 8.43 -2.32
C LEU A 565 9.82 9.42 -2.44
N ASP A 566 10.05 10.69 -2.14
CA ASP A 566 9.02 11.71 -2.39
C ASP A 566 8.77 11.86 -3.90
N TYR A 567 7.50 11.94 -4.30
CA TYR A 567 7.08 12.04 -5.70
C TYR A 567 7.69 13.25 -6.43
N THR A 568 8.08 14.31 -5.70
CA THR A 568 8.73 15.50 -6.30
C THR A 568 10.08 15.21 -6.92
N LYS A 569 10.73 14.09 -6.53
CA LYS A 569 11.98 13.63 -7.15
C LYS A 569 11.74 12.87 -8.48
N HIS A 570 10.51 12.49 -8.77
CA HIS A 570 10.17 11.81 -10.03
C HIS A 570 10.04 12.85 -11.16
N PRO A 571 10.59 12.59 -12.38
CA PRO A 571 10.53 13.57 -13.49
C PRO A 571 9.11 13.97 -13.86
N TYR A 572 8.16 13.06 -13.78
CA TYR A 572 6.75 13.32 -14.11
C TYR A 572 6.03 14.24 -13.10
N SER A 573 6.65 14.53 -11.95
CA SER A 573 6.11 15.53 -11.03
C SER A 573 6.00 16.91 -11.66
N GLN A 574 6.84 17.23 -12.66
CA GLN A 574 6.79 18.48 -13.41
C GLN A 574 5.57 18.56 -14.36
N MET A 575 4.91 17.44 -14.64
CA MET A 575 3.70 17.39 -15.46
C MET A 575 2.43 17.66 -14.66
N ILE A 576 2.53 17.73 -13.33
CA ILE A 576 1.37 18.02 -12.46
C ILE A 576 0.83 19.41 -12.79
N ARG A 577 -0.47 19.45 -13.09
CA ARG A 577 -1.26 20.68 -13.21
C ARG A 577 -2.47 20.50 -12.31
N GLU A 578 -2.51 21.27 -11.24
CA GLU A 578 -3.59 21.18 -10.28
C GLU A 578 -4.92 21.65 -10.89
N VAL A 579 -5.95 20.83 -10.74
CA VAL A 579 -7.32 21.13 -11.17
C VAL A 579 -8.29 20.84 -10.04
N SER A 580 -9.27 21.73 -9.83
CA SER A 580 -10.28 21.50 -8.82
C SER A 580 -11.32 20.49 -9.28
N ILE A 581 -11.72 19.58 -8.39
CA ILE A 581 -12.84 18.65 -8.65
C ILE A 581 -14.17 19.40 -8.84
N TYR A 582 -14.31 20.57 -8.23
CA TYR A 582 -15.51 21.42 -8.37
C TYR A 582 -15.62 22.11 -9.73
N ASP A 583 -14.51 22.18 -10.49
CA ASP A 583 -14.50 22.70 -11.86
C ASP A 583 -14.79 21.61 -12.90
N TYR A 584 -14.87 20.35 -12.48
CA TYR A 584 -15.18 19.24 -13.37
C TYR A 584 -16.60 19.37 -13.92
N LYS A 585 -16.72 19.31 -15.24
CA LYS A 585 -18.01 19.27 -15.95
C LYS A 585 -18.11 17.94 -16.67
N PRO A 586 -19.11 17.12 -16.33
CA PRO A 586 -19.34 15.86 -17.06
C PRO A 586 -19.70 16.16 -18.52
N GLU A 587 -19.19 15.36 -19.43
CA GLU A 587 -19.63 15.39 -20.83
C GLU A 587 -21.05 14.83 -20.90
N ILE A 588 -22.03 15.70 -21.00
CA ILE A 588 -23.42 15.29 -21.24
C ILE A 588 -23.52 15.01 -22.74
N PRO A 589 -23.80 13.77 -23.17
CA PRO A 589 -24.09 13.49 -24.58
C PRO A 589 -25.22 14.42 -25.02
N GLU A 590 -25.01 15.14 -26.12
CA GLU A 590 -26.12 15.88 -26.74
C GLU A 590 -27.27 14.89 -26.99
N PRO A 591 -28.50 15.24 -26.59
CA PRO A 591 -29.64 14.37 -26.88
C PRO A 591 -29.62 14.11 -28.40
N SER A 592 -29.60 12.83 -28.78
CA SER A 592 -29.71 12.42 -30.19
C SER A 592 -30.85 13.23 -30.81
N PRO A 593 -30.65 13.86 -31.98
CA PRO A 593 -31.71 14.63 -32.58
C PRO A 593 -32.94 13.74 -32.68
N VAL A 594 -34.02 14.17 -32.06
CA VAL A 594 -35.33 13.51 -32.18
C VAL A 594 -35.58 13.43 -33.67
N ILE A 595 -35.50 12.23 -34.22
CA ILE A 595 -35.97 11.98 -35.58
C ILE A 595 -37.47 12.21 -35.46
N GLU A 596 -37.93 13.43 -35.81
CA GLU A 596 -39.35 13.68 -35.99
C GLU A 596 -39.81 12.63 -36.99
N GLU A 597 -40.63 11.67 -36.53
CA GLU A 597 -41.33 10.79 -37.44
C GLU A 597 -42.08 11.67 -38.43
N PRO A 598 -41.97 11.44 -39.75
CA PRO A 598 -42.67 12.24 -40.71
C PRO A 598 -44.16 12.17 -40.40
N THR A 599 -44.70 13.33 -40.03
CA THR A 599 -46.14 13.54 -39.83
C THR A 599 -46.89 12.84 -40.95
N SER A 600 -47.69 11.83 -40.60
CA SER A 600 -48.53 11.05 -41.50
C SER A 600 -49.33 11.98 -42.41
N GLU A 601 -49.20 11.74 -43.70
CA GLU A 601 -49.87 12.40 -44.82
C GLU A 601 -51.31 12.78 -44.51
N GLU A 602 -51.66 14.05 -44.85
CA GLU A 602 -53.03 14.53 -44.92
C GLU A 602 -53.91 13.60 -45.77
N LYS A 603 -54.88 12.94 -45.16
CA LYS A 603 -55.95 12.23 -45.89
C LYS A 603 -56.71 13.25 -46.69
N PRO A 604 -56.98 13.02 -48.01
CA PRO A 604 -57.71 13.94 -48.90
C PRO A 604 -59.14 14.16 -48.38
N LYS A 605 -59.53 15.41 -48.21
CA LYS A 605 -60.87 15.86 -47.83
C LYS A 605 -61.90 15.32 -48.90
N LYS A 606 -62.75 14.41 -48.49
CA LYS A 606 -63.94 14.03 -49.30
C LYS A 606 -64.90 15.22 -49.37
N LYS A 607 -65.14 15.71 -50.57
CA LYS A 607 -66.21 16.69 -50.92
C LYS A 607 -67.56 16.18 -50.44
N SER A 608 -68.22 16.85 -49.53
CA SER A 608 -69.63 16.63 -49.16
C SER A 608 -70.54 17.11 -50.28
N ARG A 609 -71.33 16.22 -50.87
CA ARG A 609 -72.46 16.57 -51.68
C ARG A 609 -73.62 17.01 -50.77
N ALA A 610 -74.07 18.24 -50.96
CA ALA A 610 -75.33 18.76 -50.43
C ALA A 610 -76.50 17.97 -50.96
N TYR A 611 -77.40 17.45 -50.11
CA TYR A 611 -78.76 17.08 -50.43
C TYR A 611 -79.70 17.78 -49.45
N GLY A 612 -80.78 18.28 -50.08
CA GLY A 612 -81.72 19.24 -49.61
C GLY A 612 -82.65 18.78 -48.48
N SER A 613 -83.25 19.81 -47.98
CA SER A 613 -84.27 19.88 -46.94
C SER A 613 -85.48 18.89 -47.12
N ALA A 614 -85.86 18.23 -46.00
CA ALA A 614 -87.28 17.78 -45.82
C ALA A 614 -87.63 17.88 -44.34
N ASN A 615 -88.84 18.41 -44.10
CA ASN A 615 -89.51 18.80 -42.85
C ASN A 615 -89.71 17.67 -41.86
N PRO A 616 -89.95 18.00 -40.54
CA PRO A 616 -90.24 17.01 -39.51
C PRO A 616 -91.68 16.55 -39.47
N PRO A 617 -91.99 15.36 -38.95
CA PRO A 617 -93.35 15.00 -38.49
C PRO A 617 -93.41 15.06 -36.94
N PRO A 618 -94.66 15.12 -36.44
CA PRO A 618 -94.98 15.61 -35.10
C PRO A 618 -94.99 14.52 -34.02
N ASP A 619 -95.10 15.01 -32.78
CA ASP A 619 -95.28 14.33 -31.51
C ASP A 619 -96.12 13.04 -31.51
N PHE A 620 -95.56 12.01 -30.79
CA PHE A 620 -96.29 11.23 -29.76
C PHE A 620 -95.29 10.54 -28.83
#